data_d9978d7710dbdff374c0c8c2fd72089a
#
_entry.id   d9978d7710dbdff374c0c8c2fd72089a
#
_cell.length_a   1.000
_cell.length_b   1.000
_cell.length_c   1.000
_cell.angle_alpha   90.00
_cell.angle_beta   90.00
_cell.angle_gamma   90.00
#
_symmetry.space_group_name_H-M   'P 1'
#
loop_
_entity.id
_entity.type
_entity.pdbx_description
1 polymer ?
#
loop_
_entity_poly.entity_id
_entity_poly.type
_entity_poly.pdbx_seq_one_letter_code
_entity_poly.pdbx_strand_id
1 'polypeptide(L)'
;MRISSLISTDAWSMEPSFDINSPAEFRSISLQIELKSINEFTREMKLDISWETLRPDFNDSMKRFSKKVKLPGFRPGKIPKDRLMQQFQPNIEAQFMDDNIQKYYFNALQEKGLVPINQAEISDVHFHSGEHFSFTSKFEVEPEIVLPKLKKRSLDVQRTKFIPDQQDMDDAIGQLRKAHARIETIEDGAQEKDFILCDLQKLDDSGLAIIGKKFEKQLLKVGNGSFTNDQKEKLVGLKRGDMVRIDLPDERDETSKSPYELKVINVEREILPEVNTDFAKMVDPDLNSLDALKEKVQNKINENFSSRSQQSFERDMTDAMIAKVSPVAPYSMVDNYLTNLYEDVKKQNNGEDLDEEKVRETYRPAAERNLKWYLIRKRLIEDIRLKVERKEIDREIENLVKRTPASEKEIRKFYRKPSNRKRLEDDMMEKKILEYLEQFANVKQVDVHTKDIRGETHEH
;
A
#
# COMPACT_ATOMS: atom_id res chain seq x y z
N MET A 1 9.54 -10.74 0.59
CA MET A 1 9.01 -9.72 -0.34
C MET A 1 9.11 -8.34 0.31
N ARG A 2 9.82 -7.39 -0.32
CA ARG A 2 10.03 -6.05 0.24
C ARG A 2 8.78 -5.19 0.05
N ILE A 3 7.88 -5.16 1.03
CA ILE A 3 6.64 -4.34 1.01
C ILE A 3 6.90 -2.91 1.52
N SER A 4 8.08 -2.63 2.09
CA SER A 4 8.40 -1.31 2.63
C SER A 4 8.61 -0.18 1.61
N SER A 5 8.60 -0.48 0.29
CA SER A 5 8.69 0.54 -0.78
C SER A 5 7.36 0.84 -1.48
N LEU A 6 6.25 0.25 -1.02
CA LEU A 6 4.95 0.30 -1.67
C LEU A 6 3.98 1.32 -1.08
N ILE A 7 4.40 2.04 -0.04
CA ILE A 7 3.58 3.13 0.49
C ILE A 7 3.89 4.35 -0.37
N SER A 8 3.26 4.39 -1.54
CA SER A 8 3.14 5.62 -2.30
C SER A 8 2.42 6.64 -1.43
N THR A 9 3.06 7.77 -1.16
CA THR A 9 2.44 8.93 -0.52
C THR A 9 1.28 9.49 -1.36
N ASP A 10 1.10 9.00 -2.59
CA ASP A 10 0.01 9.38 -3.50
C ASP A 10 -1.37 8.85 -3.04
N ALA A 11 -1.41 7.85 -2.15
CA ALA A 11 -2.68 7.40 -1.53
C ALA A 11 -3.31 8.46 -0.60
N TRP A 12 -2.58 9.52 -0.29
CA TRP A 12 -2.99 10.58 0.64
C TRP A 12 -3.48 11.85 -0.02
N SER A 13 -3.35 12.00 -1.34
CA SER A 13 -3.88 13.13 -2.09
C SER A 13 -5.34 12.92 -2.50
N MET A 14 -6.17 12.32 -1.65
CA MET A 14 -7.61 12.47 -1.77
C MET A 14 -8.00 13.85 -1.27
N GLU A 15 -7.81 14.88 -2.11
CA GLU A 15 -8.73 15.99 -2.07
C GLU A 15 -10.12 15.39 -2.31
N PRO A 16 -11.11 15.68 -1.43
CA PRO A 16 -12.47 15.26 -1.71
C PRO A 16 -12.81 15.81 -3.09
N SER A 17 -13.21 14.93 -4.01
CA SER A 17 -13.55 15.27 -5.40
C SER A 17 -14.81 16.14 -5.52
N PHE A 18 -15.07 16.93 -4.50
CA PHE A 18 -16.11 17.92 -4.47
C PHE A 18 -15.50 19.31 -4.62
N ASP A 19 -15.75 19.92 -5.74
CA ASP A 19 -15.37 21.30 -6.05
C ASP A 19 -16.17 22.24 -5.13
N ILE A 20 -15.61 22.52 -3.95
CA ILE A 20 -16.16 23.47 -2.95
C ILE A 20 -16.14 24.91 -3.50
N ASN A 21 -15.45 25.16 -4.61
CA ASN A 21 -15.26 26.48 -5.20
C ASN A 21 -16.24 26.84 -6.33
N SER A 22 -17.32 26.09 -6.53
CA SER A 22 -18.37 26.54 -7.44
C SER A 22 -19.11 27.72 -6.79
N PRO A 23 -19.13 28.93 -7.41
CA PRO A 23 -19.85 30.08 -6.89
C PRO A 23 -21.34 29.90 -7.13
N ALA A 24 -22.00 29.09 -6.32
CA ALA A 24 -23.45 29.15 -6.20
C ALA A 24 -23.80 30.41 -5.39
N GLU A 25 -24.70 31.24 -5.91
CA GLU A 25 -25.21 32.43 -5.23
C GLU A 25 -25.70 32.09 -3.82
N PHE A 26 -24.87 32.43 -2.82
CA PHE A 26 -25.19 32.22 -1.41
C PHE A 26 -26.26 33.21 -0.96
N ARG A 27 -27.52 32.79 -0.97
CA ARG A 27 -28.49 33.40 -0.10
C ARG A 27 -28.26 32.88 1.33
N SER A 28 -28.15 33.76 2.31
CA SER A 28 -28.08 33.38 3.71
C SER A 28 -29.35 32.59 4.06
N ILE A 29 -29.21 31.27 4.07
CA ILE A 29 -30.31 30.35 4.41
C ILE A 29 -30.36 30.28 5.93
N SER A 30 -31.49 30.57 6.54
CA SER A 30 -31.68 30.38 7.98
C SER A 30 -31.86 28.89 8.27
N LEU A 31 -30.74 28.21 8.56
CA LEU A 31 -30.69 26.81 8.94
C LEU A 31 -30.62 26.72 10.48
N GLN A 32 -31.48 25.93 11.09
CA GLN A 32 -31.28 25.52 12.48
C GLN A 32 -30.42 24.24 12.45
N ILE A 33 -29.17 24.36 12.94
CA ILE A 33 -28.20 23.27 12.90
C ILE A 33 -27.83 22.90 14.33
N GLU A 34 -28.21 21.72 14.75
CA GLU A 34 -27.78 21.10 15.99
C GLU A 34 -26.64 20.10 15.66
N LEU A 35 -25.44 20.35 16.19
CA LEU A 35 -24.27 19.54 15.99
C LEU A 35 -23.89 18.85 17.30
N LYS A 36 -23.79 17.53 17.29
CA LYS A 36 -23.37 16.69 18.40
C LYS A 36 -22.14 15.89 18.04
N SER A 37 -21.12 15.93 18.89
CA SER A 37 -19.97 15.03 18.80
C SER A 37 -20.30 13.73 19.50
N ILE A 38 -20.30 12.61 18.76
CA ILE A 38 -20.54 11.28 19.34
C ILE A 38 -19.24 10.75 19.94
N ASN A 39 -18.13 10.93 19.22
CA ASN A 39 -16.77 10.59 19.65
C ASN A 39 -15.76 11.58 19.04
N GLU A 40 -14.46 11.24 19.06
CA GLU A 40 -13.39 12.11 18.58
C GLU A 40 -13.52 12.46 17.10
N PHE A 41 -14.09 11.58 16.27
CA PHE A 41 -14.20 11.74 14.82
C PHE A 41 -15.64 11.65 14.28
N THR A 42 -16.60 11.09 15.00
CA THR A 42 -18.00 10.98 14.53
C THR A 42 -18.81 12.18 14.96
N ARG A 43 -19.53 12.75 14.01
CA ARG A 43 -20.45 13.87 14.20
C ARG A 43 -21.85 13.44 13.79
N GLU A 44 -22.83 13.89 14.56
CA GLU A 44 -24.25 13.83 14.25
C GLU A 44 -24.75 15.27 14.12
N MET A 45 -25.30 15.56 12.95
CA MET A 45 -25.79 16.89 12.63
C MET A 45 -27.26 16.79 12.26
N LYS A 46 -28.11 17.41 13.06
CA LYS A 46 -29.53 17.53 12.80
C LYS A 46 -29.83 18.92 12.20
N LEU A 47 -30.49 18.90 11.06
CA LEU A 47 -30.95 20.10 10.37
C LEU A 47 -32.46 20.25 10.51
N ASP A 48 -32.89 21.48 10.71
CA ASP A 48 -34.29 21.87 10.65
C ASP A 48 -34.41 23.16 9.83
N ILE A 49 -35.20 23.13 8.77
CA ILE A 49 -35.26 24.18 7.77
C ILE A 49 -36.71 24.62 7.61
N SER A 50 -36.98 25.91 7.86
CA SER A 50 -38.30 26.49 7.80
C SER A 50 -38.88 26.50 6.40
N TRP A 51 -40.18 26.38 6.28
CA TRP A 51 -40.91 26.44 5.00
C TRP A 51 -40.60 27.69 4.18
N GLU A 52 -40.40 28.82 4.80
CA GLU A 52 -40.10 30.08 4.12
C GLU A 52 -38.84 29.94 3.29
N THR A 53 -37.84 29.27 3.84
CA THR A 53 -36.56 28.98 3.18
C THR A 53 -36.71 27.93 2.05
N LEU A 54 -37.55 26.91 2.29
CA LEU A 54 -37.75 25.78 1.35
C LEU A 54 -38.62 26.12 0.14
N ARG A 55 -39.54 27.08 0.31
CA ARG A 55 -40.60 27.41 -0.66
C ARG A 55 -40.07 27.66 -2.10
N PRO A 56 -38.99 28.39 -2.32
CA PRO A 56 -38.45 28.58 -3.67
C PRO A 56 -38.00 27.24 -4.32
N ASP A 57 -37.23 26.45 -3.58
CA ASP A 57 -36.71 25.17 -4.06
C ASP A 57 -37.81 24.13 -4.29
N PHE A 58 -38.82 24.13 -3.40
CA PHE A 58 -40.01 23.28 -3.55
C PHE A 58 -40.81 23.64 -4.80
N ASN A 59 -41.00 24.93 -5.07
CA ASN A 59 -41.66 25.36 -6.31
C ASN A 59 -40.87 24.94 -7.55
N ASP A 60 -39.59 24.94 -7.50
CA ASP A 60 -38.75 24.53 -8.64
C ASP A 60 -38.76 23.01 -8.84
N SER A 61 -38.73 22.21 -7.76
CA SER A 61 -38.94 20.75 -7.84
C SER A 61 -40.32 20.41 -8.36
N MET A 62 -41.37 21.10 -7.91
CA MET A 62 -42.73 20.95 -8.42
C MET A 62 -42.86 21.29 -9.92
N LYS A 63 -42.18 22.36 -10.39
CA LYS A 63 -42.14 22.68 -11.85
C LYS A 63 -41.43 21.60 -12.63
N ARG A 64 -40.33 21.05 -12.13
CA ARG A 64 -39.60 19.91 -12.78
C ARG A 64 -40.48 18.67 -12.85
N PHE A 65 -41.14 18.32 -11.74
CA PHE A 65 -42.10 17.21 -11.69
C PHE A 65 -43.26 17.37 -12.69
N SER A 66 -43.88 18.57 -12.72
CA SER A 66 -44.97 18.88 -13.64
C SER A 66 -44.64 18.64 -15.13
N LYS A 67 -43.39 18.78 -15.53
CA LYS A 67 -42.91 18.51 -16.90
C LYS A 67 -42.80 17.01 -17.22
N LYS A 68 -42.57 16.19 -16.20
CA LYS A 68 -42.39 14.74 -16.32
C LYS A 68 -43.70 13.97 -16.26
N VAL A 69 -44.69 14.46 -15.52
CA VAL A 69 -45.94 13.74 -15.26
C VAL A 69 -46.95 13.99 -16.35
N LYS A 70 -47.73 12.94 -16.68
CA LYS A 70 -48.87 13.01 -17.59
C LYS A 70 -50.17 12.93 -16.80
N LEU A 71 -51.04 13.91 -16.97
CA LEU A 71 -52.39 13.93 -16.39
C LEU A 71 -53.42 14.09 -17.50
N PRO A 72 -54.40 13.17 -17.62
CA PRO A 72 -55.47 13.31 -18.61
C PRO A 72 -56.14 14.70 -18.59
N GLY A 73 -56.32 15.33 -19.74
CA GLY A 73 -56.88 16.66 -19.86
C GLY A 73 -55.86 17.82 -19.74
N PHE A 74 -54.57 17.56 -19.47
CA PHE A 74 -53.55 18.61 -19.34
C PHE A 74 -52.28 18.28 -20.15
N ARG A 75 -51.70 19.32 -20.76
CA ARG A 75 -50.40 19.20 -21.42
C ARG A 75 -49.29 19.15 -20.33
N PRO A 76 -48.25 18.30 -20.48
CA PRO A 76 -47.13 18.27 -19.56
C PRO A 76 -46.52 19.67 -19.28
N GLY A 77 -46.30 20.01 -18.03
CA GLY A 77 -45.81 21.33 -17.60
C GLY A 77 -46.86 22.45 -17.56
N LYS A 78 -48.14 22.16 -17.88
CA LYS A 78 -49.25 23.15 -17.82
C LYS A 78 -50.38 22.71 -16.87
N ILE A 79 -50.07 21.77 -15.97
CA ILE A 79 -51.01 21.32 -14.94
C ILE A 79 -51.11 22.39 -13.85
N PRO A 80 -52.31 22.85 -13.43
CA PRO A 80 -52.50 23.79 -12.31
C PRO A 80 -51.87 23.20 -11.02
N LYS A 81 -51.23 24.06 -10.24
CA LYS A 81 -50.53 23.66 -8.98
C LYS A 81 -51.44 22.89 -8.02
N ASP A 82 -52.64 23.36 -7.80
CA ASP A 82 -53.59 22.73 -6.87
C ASP A 82 -53.95 21.31 -7.29
N ARG A 83 -54.17 21.10 -8.62
CA ARG A 83 -54.45 19.76 -9.15
C ARG A 83 -53.23 18.84 -9.06
N LEU A 84 -52.03 19.40 -9.27
CA LEU A 84 -50.76 18.66 -9.17
C LEU A 84 -50.54 18.22 -7.73
N MET A 85 -50.71 19.10 -6.76
CA MET A 85 -50.58 18.80 -5.33
C MET A 85 -51.67 17.80 -4.87
N GLN A 86 -52.93 18.01 -5.25
CA GLN A 86 -54.01 17.10 -4.85
C GLN A 86 -53.75 15.64 -5.27
N GLN A 87 -53.10 15.41 -6.41
CA GLN A 87 -52.96 14.10 -6.95
C GLN A 87 -51.58 13.47 -6.77
N PHE A 88 -50.52 14.30 -6.63
CA PHE A 88 -49.14 13.83 -6.67
C PHE A 88 -48.28 14.40 -5.51
N GLN A 89 -48.91 14.92 -4.46
CA GLN A 89 -48.19 15.52 -3.31
C GLN A 89 -47.05 14.61 -2.78
N PRO A 90 -47.26 13.32 -2.46
CA PRO A 90 -46.20 12.45 -1.94
C PRO A 90 -45.05 12.31 -2.91
N ASN A 91 -45.31 12.24 -4.21
CA ASN A 91 -44.28 12.11 -5.23
C ASN A 91 -43.48 13.40 -5.41
N ILE A 92 -44.14 14.57 -5.29
CA ILE A 92 -43.46 15.87 -5.35
C ILE A 92 -42.59 16.08 -4.11
N GLU A 93 -43.05 15.70 -2.93
CA GLU A 93 -42.32 15.76 -1.69
C GLU A 93 -41.10 14.83 -1.73
N ALA A 94 -41.25 13.60 -2.20
CA ALA A 94 -40.14 12.68 -2.40
C ALA A 94 -39.10 13.24 -3.39
N GLN A 95 -39.56 13.74 -4.55
CA GLN A 95 -38.65 14.35 -5.54
C GLN A 95 -37.95 15.60 -4.97
N PHE A 96 -38.63 16.39 -4.14
CA PHE A 96 -38.02 17.55 -3.48
C PHE A 96 -36.92 17.13 -2.49
N MET A 97 -37.18 16.11 -1.69
CA MET A 97 -36.19 15.58 -0.75
C MET A 97 -34.96 15.07 -1.50
N ASP A 98 -35.14 14.23 -2.51
CA ASP A 98 -34.03 13.69 -3.34
C ASP A 98 -33.20 14.80 -4.00
N ASP A 99 -33.87 15.83 -4.53
CA ASP A 99 -33.21 16.94 -5.23
C ASP A 99 -32.40 17.87 -4.31
N ASN A 100 -32.79 17.99 -3.02
CA ASN A 100 -32.31 19.07 -2.18
C ASN A 100 -31.58 18.65 -0.89
N ILE A 101 -31.69 17.39 -0.45
CA ILE A 101 -31.08 16.91 0.79
C ILE A 101 -29.56 17.16 0.80
N GLN A 102 -28.87 16.85 -0.30
CA GLN A 102 -27.43 17.07 -0.44
C GLN A 102 -27.09 18.57 -0.40
N LYS A 103 -27.88 19.41 -1.07
CA LYS A 103 -27.68 20.85 -1.08
C LYS A 103 -27.71 21.44 0.34
N TYR A 104 -28.71 21.10 1.13
CA TYR A 104 -28.84 21.59 2.50
C TYR A 104 -27.79 21.01 3.43
N TYR A 105 -27.42 19.75 3.24
CA TYR A 105 -26.33 19.11 3.97
C TYR A 105 -25.00 19.85 3.74
N PHE A 106 -24.62 20.10 2.49
CA PHE A 106 -23.39 20.84 2.18
C PHE A 106 -23.39 22.28 2.69
N ASN A 107 -24.52 22.97 2.60
CA ASN A 107 -24.64 24.32 3.15
C ASN A 107 -24.40 24.32 4.67
N ALA A 108 -24.95 23.33 5.40
CA ALA A 108 -24.76 23.18 6.83
C ALA A 108 -23.31 22.86 7.20
N LEU A 109 -22.65 21.98 6.45
CA LEU A 109 -21.23 21.68 6.62
C LEU A 109 -20.36 22.92 6.47
N GLN A 110 -20.64 23.72 5.43
CA GLN A 110 -19.89 24.95 5.17
C GLN A 110 -20.13 25.99 6.28
N GLU A 111 -21.37 26.15 6.74
CA GLU A 111 -21.69 27.06 7.85
C GLU A 111 -20.96 26.69 9.14
N LYS A 112 -20.80 25.38 9.40
CA LYS A 112 -20.07 24.87 10.57
C LYS A 112 -18.58 24.69 10.35
N GLY A 113 -18.06 24.92 9.14
CA GLY A 113 -16.64 24.73 8.80
C GLY A 113 -16.19 23.29 8.92
N LEU A 114 -17.07 22.31 8.66
CA LEU A 114 -16.79 20.89 8.78
C LEU A 114 -16.46 20.29 7.42
N VAL A 115 -15.44 19.43 7.39
CA VAL A 115 -15.03 18.66 6.22
C VAL A 115 -15.20 17.17 6.52
N PRO A 116 -16.24 16.52 6.00
CA PRO A 116 -16.42 15.08 6.20
C PRO A 116 -15.38 14.28 5.43
N ILE A 117 -14.95 13.15 6.00
CA ILE A 117 -14.00 12.22 5.40
C ILE A 117 -14.67 10.97 4.81
N ASN A 118 -15.99 10.88 4.96
CA ASN A 118 -16.82 9.80 4.39
C ASN A 118 -18.15 10.35 3.90
N GLN A 119 -18.92 9.51 3.20
CA GLN A 119 -20.30 9.80 2.85
C GLN A 119 -21.17 9.77 4.11
N ALA A 120 -22.02 10.79 4.30
CA ALA A 120 -22.92 10.85 5.44
C ALA A 120 -24.05 9.81 5.33
N GLU A 121 -24.35 9.19 6.47
CA GLU A 121 -25.57 8.41 6.66
C GLU A 121 -26.69 9.35 7.04
N ILE A 122 -27.74 9.39 6.19
CA ILE A 122 -28.92 10.25 6.40
C ILE A 122 -30.05 9.43 7.01
N SER A 123 -30.60 9.93 8.10
CA SER A 123 -31.73 9.32 8.82
C SER A 123 -32.75 10.36 9.25
N ASP A 124 -33.88 9.90 9.81
CA ASP A 124 -34.94 10.75 10.41
C ASP A 124 -35.42 11.86 9.45
N VAL A 125 -35.60 11.52 8.19
CA VAL A 125 -36.02 12.48 7.16
C VAL A 125 -37.52 12.75 7.28
N HIS A 126 -37.86 13.98 7.61
CA HIS A 126 -39.23 14.44 7.71
C HIS A 126 -39.45 15.68 6.86
N PHE A 127 -40.39 15.60 5.95
CA PHE A 127 -40.83 16.74 5.13
C PHE A 127 -42.33 16.69 4.85
N HIS A 128 -42.95 17.82 5.09
CA HIS A 128 -44.35 18.09 4.63
C HIS A 128 -44.41 19.48 4.04
N SER A 129 -45.04 19.60 2.91
CA SER A 129 -45.19 20.88 2.22
C SER A 129 -46.04 21.86 3.06
N GLY A 130 -45.47 23.01 3.36
CA GLY A 130 -46.10 24.02 4.23
C GLY A 130 -45.57 24.04 5.66
N GLU A 131 -44.78 23.06 6.07
CA GLU A 131 -44.24 22.95 7.44
C GLU A 131 -42.72 23.21 7.44
N HIS A 132 -41.92 22.19 7.67
CA HIS A 132 -40.48 22.26 7.73
C HIS A 132 -39.86 21.02 7.05
N PHE A 133 -38.58 21.06 6.81
CA PHE A 133 -37.78 19.93 6.38
C PHE A 133 -36.71 19.65 7.41
N SER A 134 -36.71 18.46 7.97
CA SER A 134 -35.68 18.06 8.93
C SER A 134 -35.10 16.70 8.58
N PHE A 135 -33.82 16.52 8.86
CA PHE A 135 -33.12 15.25 8.76
C PHE A 135 -31.92 15.24 9.69
N THR A 136 -31.45 14.03 9.98
CA THR A 136 -30.22 13.77 10.74
C THR A 136 -29.18 13.22 9.81
N SER A 137 -27.95 13.75 9.89
CA SER A 137 -26.79 13.24 9.13
C SER A 137 -25.71 12.82 10.10
N LYS A 138 -25.20 11.59 9.94
CA LYS A 138 -24.08 11.04 10.70
C LYS A 138 -22.90 10.84 9.77
N PHE A 139 -21.74 11.40 10.13
CA PHE A 139 -20.55 11.38 9.31
C PHE A 139 -19.28 11.44 10.17
N GLU A 140 -18.15 11.12 9.57
CA GLU A 140 -16.84 11.22 10.22
C GLU A 140 -16.09 12.45 9.72
N VAL A 141 -15.33 13.06 10.63
CA VAL A 141 -14.38 14.13 10.37
C VAL A 141 -13.00 13.71 10.85
N GLU A 142 -11.97 14.34 10.33
CA GLU A 142 -10.61 14.13 10.83
C GLU A 142 -10.53 14.52 12.32
N PRO A 143 -10.01 13.66 13.22
CA PRO A 143 -9.93 13.96 14.64
C PRO A 143 -8.91 15.07 14.92
N GLU A 144 -9.20 15.92 15.87
CA GLU A 144 -8.27 16.93 16.34
C GLU A 144 -7.20 16.28 17.22
N ILE A 145 -5.94 16.32 16.77
CA ILE A 145 -4.80 15.73 17.47
C ILE A 145 -4.20 16.77 18.42
N VAL A 146 -4.18 16.44 19.71
CA VAL A 146 -3.53 17.24 20.73
C VAL A 146 -2.14 16.65 21.02
N LEU A 147 -1.10 17.39 20.65
CA LEU A 147 0.27 16.93 20.89
C LEU A 147 0.69 17.22 22.34
N PRO A 148 1.26 16.24 23.08
CA PRO A 148 1.81 16.48 24.39
C PRO A 148 3.08 17.33 24.29
N LYS A 149 3.34 18.15 25.29
CA LYS A 149 4.61 18.90 25.39
C LYS A 149 5.77 17.92 25.56
N LEU A 150 6.60 17.78 24.52
CA LEU A 150 7.77 16.93 24.56
C LEU A 150 8.85 17.54 25.46
N LYS A 151 9.41 16.73 26.35
CA LYS A 151 10.56 17.07 27.19
C LYS A 151 11.78 16.26 26.75
N LYS A 152 12.97 16.72 27.07
CA LYS A 152 14.20 15.92 26.82
C LYS A 152 14.05 14.53 27.42
N ARG A 153 14.43 13.50 26.65
CA ARG A 153 14.35 12.07 27.02
C ARG A 153 12.94 11.58 27.37
N SER A 154 11.93 12.12 26.69
CA SER A 154 10.52 11.73 26.92
C SER A 154 10.01 10.70 25.91
N LEU A 155 10.79 10.35 24.90
CA LEU A 155 10.51 9.29 23.93
C LEU A 155 11.53 8.18 24.11
N ASP A 156 11.12 7.06 24.68
CA ASP A 156 11.99 5.88 24.83
C ASP A 156 12.06 5.13 23.52
N VAL A 157 13.26 5.05 22.94
CA VAL A 157 13.52 4.41 21.65
C VAL A 157 14.77 3.56 21.69
N GLN A 158 14.79 2.50 20.89
CA GLN A 158 15.95 1.63 20.76
C GLN A 158 16.69 1.93 19.45
N ARG A 159 18.02 1.96 19.52
CA ARG A 159 18.88 1.98 18.34
C ARG A 159 19.63 0.66 18.28
N THR A 160 19.19 -0.22 17.41
CA THR A 160 19.85 -1.51 17.19
C THR A 160 21.14 -1.31 16.41
N LYS A 161 22.27 -1.73 16.98
CA LYS A 161 23.55 -1.81 16.28
C LYS A 161 23.81 -3.25 15.91
N PHE A 162 23.75 -3.56 14.63
CA PHE A 162 24.07 -4.89 14.12
C PHE A 162 25.59 -5.08 14.12
N ILE A 163 26.04 -6.21 14.63
CA ILE A 163 27.45 -6.63 14.65
C ILE A 163 27.58 -7.82 13.72
N PRO A 164 28.04 -7.62 12.45
CA PRO A 164 28.24 -8.69 11.50
C PRO A 164 29.39 -9.62 11.92
N ASP A 165 29.30 -10.87 11.50
CA ASP A 165 30.30 -11.89 11.73
C ASP A 165 30.92 -12.43 10.42
N GLN A 166 31.80 -13.43 10.53
CA GLN A 166 32.44 -14.04 9.36
C GLN A 166 31.44 -14.70 8.41
N GLN A 167 30.35 -15.26 8.93
CA GLN A 167 29.31 -15.90 8.10
C GLN A 167 28.60 -14.90 7.18
N ASP A 168 28.39 -13.65 7.62
CA ASP A 168 27.83 -12.61 6.75
C ASP A 168 28.73 -12.31 5.55
N MET A 169 30.04 -12.35 5.77
CA MET A 169 31.03 -12.20 4.71
C MET A 169 30.99 -13.39 3.74
N ASP A 170 30.98 -14.61 4.28
CA ASP A 170 30.98 -15.84 3.49
C ASP A 170 29.69 -15.95 2.66
N ASP A 171 28.55 -15.59 3.24
CA ASP A 171 27.25 -15.55 2.54
C ASP A 171 27.25 -14.49 1.44
N ALA A 172 27.78 -13.30 1.68
CA ALA A 172 27.87 -12.24 0.69
C ALA A 172 28.77 -12.63 -0.49
N ILE A 173 29.94 -13.21 -0.20
CA ILE A 173 30.84 -13.73 -1.23
C ILE A 173 30.19 -14.89 -1.98
N GLY A 174 29.46 -15.78 -1.28
CA GLY A 174 28.70 -16.87 -1.87
C GLY A 174 27.63 -16.38 -2.85
N GLN A 175 26.90 -15.30 -2.50
CA GLN A 175 25.95 -14.67 -3.41
C GLN A 175 26.63 -14.06 -4.64
N LEU A 176 27.76 -13.38 -4.46
CA LEU A 176 28.54 -12.85 -5.59
C LEU A 176 29.04 -13.96 -6.51
N ARG A 177 29.50 -15.08 -5.97
CA ARG A 177 29.92 -16.26 -6.77
C ARG A 177 28.75 -16.80 -7.58
N LYS A 178 27.56 -16.91 -6.98
CA LYS A 178 26.36 -17.37 -7.72
C LYS A 178 25.97 -16.40 -8.83
N ALA A 179 26.07 -15.08 -8.60
CA ALA A 179 25.76 -14.08 -9.61
C ALA A 179 26.71 -14.13 -10.82
N HIS A 180 27.94 -14.63 -10.63
CA HIS A 180 28.97 -14.78 -11.67
C HIS A 180 29.21 -16.24 -12.03
N ALA A 181 28.30 -17.16 -11.65
CA ALA A 181 28.40 -18.56 -12.04
C ALA A 181 28.27 -18.75 -13.56
N ARG A 182 28.96 -19.71 -14.09
CA ARG A 182 28.81 -20.18 -15.48
C ARG A 182 27.91 -21.40 -15.47
N ILE A 183 27.04 -21.50 -16.44
CA ILE A 183 26.20 -22.67 -16.62
C ILE A 183 26.91 -23.54 -17.69
N GLU A 184 27.28 -24.75 -17.33
CA GLU A 184 27.91 -25.72 -18.19
C GLU A 184 27.04 -26.97 -18.38
N THR A 185 26.95 -27.45 -19.61
CA THR A 185 26.28 -28.72 -19.90
C THR A 185 27.15 -29.87 -19.40
N ILE A 186 26.55 -30.81 -18.68
CA ILE A 186 27.21 -31.92 -18.02
C ILE A 186 26.78 -33.25 -18.66
N GLU A 187 27.73 -34.16 -18.87
CA GLU A 187 27.47 -35.50 -19.43
C GLU A 187 27.65 -36.63 -18.39
N ASP A 188 28.21 -36.33 -17.23
CA ASP A 188 28.51 -37.30 -16.16
C ASP A 188 27.29 -37.69 -15.30
N GLY A 189 26.16 -37.06 -15.52
CA GLY A 189 24.91 -37.28 -14.83
C GLY A 189 24.59 -36.19 -13.77
N ALA A 190 23.31 -35.97 -13.56
CA ALA A 190 22.81 -34.91 -12.66
C ALA A 190 23.23 -35.16 -11.20
N GLN A 191 23.70 -34.14 -10.53
CA GLN A 191 24.00 -34.12 -9.10
C GLN A 191 23.04 -33.20 -8.37
N GLU A 192 23.10 -33.22 -7.05
CA GLU A 192 22.37 -32.27 -6.22
C GLU A 192 22.76 -30.82 -6.58
N LYS A 193 21.76 -29.94 -6.70
CA LYS A 193 21.85 -28.54 -7.13
C LYS A 193 22.05 -28.33 -8.64
N ASP A 194 22.22 -29.37 -9.45
CA ASP A 194 22.23 -29.24 -10.91
C ASP A 194 20.84 -28.89 -11.44
N PHE A 195 20.80 -28.35 -12.63
CA PHE A 195 19.57 -28.09 -13.36
C PHE A 195 19.35 -29.17 -14.41
N ILE A 196 18.14 -29.69 -14.51
CA ILE A 196 17.71 -30.61 -15.55
C ILE A 196 16.73 -29.86 -16.44
N LEU A 197 17.14 -29.61 -17.68
CA LEU A 197 16.24 -29.17 -18.75
C LEU A 197 15.51 -30.41 -19.27
N CYS A 198 14.20 -30.45 -19.17
CA CYS A 198 13.43 -31.65 -19.54
C CYS A 198 12.08 -31.32 -20.15
N ASP A 199 11.48 -32.31 -20.79
CA ASP A 199 10.04 -32.32 -21.09
C ASP A 199 9.33 -33.17 -20.04
N LEU A 200 8.19 -32.66 -19.58
CA LEU A 200 7.29 -33.31 -18.63
C LEU A 200 5.99 -33.70 -19.33
N GLN A 201 5.62 -34.98 -19.28
CA GLN A 201 4.32 -35.47 -19.74
C GLN A 201 3.51 -36.03 -18.58
N LYS A 202 2.33 -35.43 -18.32
CA LYS A 202 1.42 -35.95 -17.29
C LYS A 202 0.86 -37.31 -17.71
N LEU A 203 0.84 -38.25 -16.77
CA LEU A 203 0.30 -39.59 -16.97
C LEU A 203 -1.03 -39.74 -16.23
N ASP A 204 -1.85 -40.67 -16.69
CA ASP A 204 -3.04 -41.13 -15.94
C ASP A 204 -2.65 -42.23 -14.92
N ASP A 205 -3.63 -42.69 -14.13
CA ASP A 205 -3.42 -43.74 -13.12
C ASP A 205 -2.98 -45.10 -13.73
N SER A 206 -3.18 -45.30 -15.03
CA SER A 206 -2.73 -46.46 -15.78
C SER A 206 -1.33 -46.30 -16.30
N GLY A 207 -0.71 -45.13 -16.18
CA GLY A 207 0.61 -44.76 -16.67
C GLY A 207 0.64 -44.36 -18.16
N LEU A 208 -0.52 -44.03 -18.75
CA LEU A 208 -0.63 -43.56 -20.12
C LEU A 208 -0.56 -42.05 -20.20
N ALA A 209 0.05 -41.52 -21.28
CA ALA A 209 0.17 -40.08 -21.46
C ALA A 209 -1.16 -39.40 -21.71
N ILE A 210 -1.46 -38.39 -20.92
CA ILE A 210 -2.66 -37.54 -21.10
C ILE A 210 -2.40 -36.55 -22.23
N ILE A 211 -3.20 -36.65 -23.30
CA ILE A 211 -3.09 -35.78 -24.48
C ILE A 211 -3.30 -34.31 -24.08
N GLY A 212 -2.41 -33.43 -24.55
CA GLY A 212 -2.47 -31.99 -24.27
C GLY A 212 -1.90 -31.57 -22.89
N LYS A 213 -1.39 -32.50 -22.09
CA LYS A 213 -0.73 -32.22 -20.80
C LYS A 213 0.79 -32.50 -20.88
N LYS A 214 1.44 -31.94 -21.90
CA LYS A 214 2.89 -31.95 -22.08
C LYS A 214 3.44 -30.55 -21.83
N PHE A 215 4.47 -30.46 -20.99
CA PHE A 215 5.20 -29.24 -20.67
C PHE A 215 6.61 -29.39 -21.21
N GLU A 216 6.93 -28.62 -22.24
CA GLU A 216 8.21 -28.70 -22.91
C GLU A 216 9.23 -27.75 -22.30
N LYS A 217 10.52 -28.13 -22.32
CA LYS A 217 11.66 -27.30 -21.89
C LYS A 217 11.52 -26.73 -20.47
N GLN A 218 11.06 -27.55 -19.55
CA GLN A 218 11.01 -27.18 -18.15
C GLN A 218 12.40 -27.30 -17.52
N LEU A 219 12.77 -26.30 -16.72
CA LEU A 219 14.04 -26.29 -15.99
C LEU A 219 13.77 -26.66 -14.54
N LEU A 220 14.31 -27.80 -14.10
CA LEU A 220 14.14 -28.33 -12.74
C LEU A 220 15.48 -28.28 -12.01
N LYS A 221 15.46 -27.87 -10.73
CA LYS A 221 16.66 -27.92 -9.89
C LYS A 221 16.61 -29.12 -8.97
N VAL A 222 17.60 -29.99 -9.06
CA VAL A 222 17.70 -31.22 -8.26
C VAL A 222 17.89 -30.86 -6.79
N GLY A 223 17.00 -31.36 -5.92
CA GLY A 223 17.04 -31.11 -4.48
C GLY A 223 16.37 -29.82 -4.04
N ASN A 224 15.54 -29.17 -4.91
CA ASN A 224 14.79 -27.98 -4.55
C ASN A 224 13.29 -28.13 -4.82
N GLY A 225 12.46 -27.50 -4.02
CA GLY A 225 10.99 -27.52 -4.14
C GLY A 225 10.43 -28.95 -4.08
N SER A 226 9.62 -29.33 -5.07
CA SER A 226 9.02 -30.67 -5.18
C SER A 226 10.01 -31.80 -5.47
N PHE A 227 11.30 -31.47 -5.74
CA PHE A 227 12.36 -32.41 -6.12
C PHE A 227 13.31 -32.74 -4.96
N THR A 228 12.80 -32.75 -3.73
CA THR A 228 13.50 -33.19 -2.51
C THR A 228 13.23 -34.65 -2.20
N ASN A 229 13.95 -35.21 -1.23
CA ASN A 229 13.78 -36.60 -0.75
C ASN A 229 13.78 -37.63 -1.90
N ASP A 230 12.77 -38.51 -1.94
CA ASP A 230 12.65 -39.61 -2.91
C ASP A 230 12.69 -39.13 -4.38
N GLN A 231 12.17 -37.94 -4.65
CA GLN A 231 12.21 -37.38 -6.02
C GLN A 231 13.64 -36.98 -6.40
N LYS A 232 14.43 -36.46 -5.44
CA LYS A 232 15.85 -36.15 -5.64
C LYS A 232 16.63 -37.39 -6.03
N GLU A 233 16.40 -38.52 -5.34
CA GLU A 233 17.08 -39.78 -5.64
C GLU A 233 16.78 -40.29 -7.06
N LYS A 234 15.55 -40.11 -7.55
CA LYS A 234 15.18 -40.42 -8.93
C LYS A 234 15.87 -39.54 -10.00
N LEU A 235 16.23 -38.30 -9.61
CA LEU A 235 16.82 -37.32 -10.53
C LEU A 235 18.35 -37.37 -10.55
N VAL A 236 18.99 -37.79 -9.45
CA VAL A 236 20.45 -37.91 -9.37
C VAL A 236 20.92 -39.00 -10.31
N GLY A 237 21.99 -38.72 -11.08
CA GLY A 237 22.60 -39.62 -12.03
C GLY A 237 21.97 -39.58 -13.43
N LEU A 238 20.84 -38.92 -13.64
CA LEU A 238 20.21 -38.82 -14.96
C LEU A 238 21.10 -38.07 -15.96
N LYS A 239 21.12 -38.59 -17.18
CA LYS A 239 21.86 -38.05 -18.31
C LYS A 239 20.92 -37.60 -19.43
N ARG A 240 21.47 -36.87 -20.38
CA ARG A 240 20.74 -36.48 -21.58
C ARG A 240 20.12 -37.70 -22.29
N GLY A 241 18.83 -37.64 -22.53
CA GLY A 241 18.02 -38.67 -23.17
C GLY A 241 17.35 -39.64 -22.23
N ASP A 242 17.73 -39.67 -20.94
CA ASP A 242 17.10 -40.55 -19.95
C ASP A 242 15.64 -40.18 -19.72
N MET A 243 14.84 -41.17 -19.34
CA MET A 243 13.44 -41.02 -18.98
C MET A 243 13.21 -41.56 -17.57
N VAL A 244 12.49 -40.85 -16.75
CA VAL A 244 12.14 -41.25 -15.36
C VAL A 244 10.74 -40.84 -15.03
N ARG A 245 10.08 -41.64 -14.18
CA ARG A 245 8.75 -41.27 -13.61
C ARG A 245 8.93 -40.60 -12.28
N ILE A 246 8.32 -39.43 -12.17
CA ILE A 246 8.30 -38.61 -10.95
C ILE A 246 6.87 -38.26 -10.58
N ASP A 247 6.64 -37.97 -9.30
CA ASP A 247 5.35 -37.57 -8.79
C ASP A 247 5.41 -36.10 -8.36
N LEU A 248 4.61 -35.26 -8.99
CA LEU A 248 4.55 -33.83 -8.70
C LEU A 248 3.21 -33.48 -8.07
N PRO A 249 3.15 -32.43 -7.23
CA PRO A 249 1.88 -31.89 -6.72
C PRO A 249 0.93 -31.56 -7.86
N ASP A 250 -0.35 -31.82 -7.69
CA ASP A 250 -1.36 -31.47 -8.69
C ASP A 250 -1.60 -29.96 -8.69
N GLU A 251 -1.83 -29.37 -9.86
CA GLU A 251 -2.11 -27.92 -10.04
C GLU A 251 -3.34 -27.43 -9.25
N ARG A 252 -4.26 -28.34 -8.91
CA ARG A 252 -5.54 -28.01 -8.24
C ARG A 252 -5.59 -28.39 -6.76
N ASP A 253 -4.72 -29.29 -6.34
CA ASP A 253 -4.67 -29.80 -4.97
C ASP A 253 -3.22 -30.19 -4.61
N GLU A 254 -2.54 -29.30 -3.90
CA GLU A 254 -1.15 -29.52 -3.47
C GLU A 254 -0.96 -30.76 -2.57
N THR A 255 -2.05 -31.27 -1.99
CA THR A 255 -2.02 -32.49 -1.16
C THR A 255 -2.03 -33.76 -1.99
N SER A 256 -2.48 -33.70 -3.25
CA SER A 256 -2.48 -34.82 -4.19
C SER A 256 -1.25 -34.78 -5.10
N LYS A 257 -0.74 -35.96 -5.46
CA LYS A 257 0.39 -36.10 -6.39
C LYS A 257 -0.08 -36.74 -7.68
N SER A 258 0.37 -36.20 -8.79
CA SER A 258 0.14 -36.71 -10.13
C SER A 258 1.43 -37.30 -10.71
N PRO A 259 1.39 -38.46 -11.40
CA PRO A 259 2.57 -39.04 -12.04
C PRO A 259 2.90 -38.30 -13.35
N TYR A 260 4.17 -38.04 -13.52
CA TYR A 260 4.74 -37.45 -14.74
C TYR A 260 5.88 -38.33 -15.28
N GLU A 261 5.98 -38.40 -16.58
CA GLU A 261 7.17 -38.90 -17.25
C GLU A 261 8.06 -37.70 -17.62
N LEU A 262 9.28 -37.71 -17.09
CA LEU A 262 10.31 -36.72 -17.34
C LEU A 262 11.28 -37.25 -18.35
N LYS A 263 11.48 -36.54 -19.48
CA LYS A 263 12.50 -36.81 -20.47
C LYS A 263 13.58 -35.76 -20.41
N VAL A 264 14.81 -36.16 -20.09
CA VAL A 264 15.95 -35.25 -19.97
C VAL A 264 16.39 -34.78 -21.35
N ILE A 265 16.39 -33.44 -21.55
CA ILE A 265 16.93 -32.80 -22.75
C ILE A 265 18.43 -32.52 -22.54
N ASN A 266 18.73 -31.95 -21.34
CA ASN A 266 20.08 -31.54 -20.98
C ASN A 266 20.26 -31.52 -19.46
N VAL A 267 21.48 -31.69 -18.99
CA VAL A 267 21.85 -31.48 -17.59
C VAL A 267 22.82 -30.31 -17.52
N GLU A 268 22.55 -29.34 -16.68
CA GLU A 268 23.32 -28.11 -16.57
C GLU A 268 23.77 -27.91 -15.11
N ARG A 269 25.04 -27.52 -14.95
CA ARG A 269 25.64 -27.25 -13.63
C ARG A 269 26.11 -25.83 -13.51
N GLU A 270 25.82 -25.22 -12.37
CA GLU A 270 26.38 -23.91 -12.00
C GLU A 270 27.83 -24.11 -11.55
N ILE A 271 28.80 -23.70 -12.37
CA ILE A 271 30.20 -23.67 -11.98
C ILE A 271 30.50 -22.34 -11.31
N LEU A 272 30.68 -22.39 -9.99
CA LEU A 272 31.00 -21.20 -9.21
C LEU A 272 32.47 -20.82 -9.41
N PRO A 273 32.79 -19.52 -9.68
CA PRO A 273 34.18 -19.09 -9.81
C PRO A 273 34.93 -19.27 -8.49
N GLU A 274 36.22 -19.56 -8.58
CA GLU A 274 37.13 -19.62 -7.43
C GLU A 274 37.35 -18.22 -6.88
N VAL A 275 37.42 -18.13 -5.53
CA VAL A 275 37.61 -16.85 -4.83
C VAL A 275 39.09 -16.44 -4.91
N ASN A 276 39.46 -15.79 -6.00
CA ASN A 276 40.82 -15.33 -6.29
C ASN A 276 40.79 -13.89 -6.88
N THR A 277 41.93 -13.41 -7.34
CA THR A 277 42.06 -12.06 -7.92
C THR A 277 41.26 -11.90 -9.21
N ASP A 278 41.10 -12.96 -10.00
CA ASP A 278 40.32 -12.92 -11.24
C ASP A 278 38.82 -12.78 -10.95
N PHE A 279 38.35 -13.45 -9.88
CA PHE A 279 37.00 -13.27 -9.37
C PHE A 279 36.78 -11.84 -8.90
N ALA A 280 37.73 -11.24 -8.19
CA ALA A 280 37.62 -9.83 -7.77
C ALA A 280 37.41 -8.91 -8.98
N LYS A 281 38.16 -9.10 -10.07
CA LYS A 281 38.00 -8.34 -11.33
C LYS A 281 36.70 -8.66 -12.07
N MET A 282 36.17 -9.88 -11.95
CA MET A 282 34.84 -10.22 -12.48
C MET A 282 33.73 -9.44 -11.79
N VAL A 283 33.82 -9.28 -10.45
CA VAL A 283 32.85 -8.53 -9.66
C VAL A 283 32.94 -7.03 -9.93
N ASP A 284 34.17 -6.52 -10.01
CA ASP A 284 34.43 -5.11 -10.32
C ASP A 284 35.82 -5.00 -10.99
N PRO A 285 35.85 -4.52 -12.27
CA PRO A 285 37.10 -4.40 -13.03
C PRO A 285 38.18 -3.51 -12.39
N ASP A 286 37.77 -2.60 -11.48
CA ASP A 286 38.67 -1.68 -10.80
C ASP A 286 39.39 -2.35 -9.59
N LEU A 287 38.97 -3.55 -9.19
CA LEU A 287 39.55 -4.27 -8.07
C LEU A 287 40.82 -5.05 -8.50
N ASN A 288 41.93 -4.81 -7.83
CA ASN A 288 43.23 -5.39 -8.15
C ASN A 288 43.66 -6.56 -7.24
N SER A 289 42.87 -6.84 -6.18
CA SER A 289 43.18 -7.89 -5.22
C SER A 289 41.91 -8.46 -4.57
N LEU A 290 42.05 -9.67 -4.02
CA LEU A 290 41.00 -10.29 -3.21
C LEU A 290 40.72 -9.52 -1.92
N ASP A 291 41.73 -8.92 -1.33
CA ASP A 291 41.56 -8.15 -0.10
C ASP A 291 40.73 -6.87 -0.36
N ALA A 292 40.96 -6.20 -1.51
CA ALA A 292 40.15 -5.08 -1.94
C ALA A 292 38.67 -5.48 -2.14
N LEU A 293 38.40 -6.68 -2.69
CA LEU A 293 37.05 -7.22 -2.81
C LEU A 293 36.43 -7.45 -1.43
N LYS A 294 37.15 -8.08 -0.50
CA LYS A 294 36.68 -8.32 0.87
C LYS A 294 36.37 -7.02 1.60
N GLU A 295 37.23 -6.03 1.47
CA GLU A 295 36.99 -4.69 2.04
C GLU A 295 35.71 -4.04 1.46
N LYS A 296 35.53 -4.10 0.15
CA LYS A 296 34.32 -3.60 -0.51
C LYS A 296 33.06 -4.31 -0.04
N VAL A 297 33.10 -5.64 0.09
CA VAL A 297 31.98 -6.45 0.60
C VAL A 297 31.70 -6.11 2.08
N GLN A 298 32.74 -5.98 2.91
CA GLN A 298 32.57 -5.57 4.31
C GLN A 298 31.93 -4.21 4.45
N ASN A 299 32.36 -3.24 3.63
CA ASN A 299 31.74 -1.91 3.62
C ASN A 299 30.28 -1.99 3.20
N LYS A 300 29.93 -2.83 2.21
CA LYS A 300 28.56 -3.03 1.79
C LYS A 300 27.69 -3.70 2.85
N ILE A 301 28.23 -4.68 3.57
CA ILE A 301 27.57 -5.32 4.72
C ILE A 301 27.30 -4.26 5.80
N ASN A 302 28.30 -3.46 6.16
CA ASN A 302 28.16 -2.41 7.16
C ASN A 302 27.13 -1.34 6.74
N GLU A 303 27.12 -0.90 5.48
CA GLU A 303 26.11 0.02 4.94
C GLU A 303 24.70 -0.57 5.03
N ASN A 304 24.52 -1.83 4.67
CA ASN A 304 23.22 -2.51 4.71
C ASN A 304 22.71 -2.60 6.16
N PHE A 305 23.56 -2.99 7.11
CA PHE A 305 23.17 -3.07 8.51
C PHE A 305 22.95 -1.68 9.14
N SER A 306 23.75 -0.68 8.75
CA SER A 306 23.53 0.72 9.17
C SER A 306 22.17 1.23 8.67
N SER A 307 21.83 0.97 7.42
CA SER A 307 20.54 1.33 6.84
C SER A 307 19.39 0.63 7.56
N ARG A 308 19.52 -0.67 7.85
CA ARG A 308 18.53 -1.45 8.61
C ARG A 308 18.37 -0.92 10.03
N SER A 309 19.48 -0.58 10.69
CA SER A 309 19.48 0.05 12.01
C SER A 309 18.74 1.38 12.01
N GLN A 310 19.02 2.22 11.02
CA GLN A 310 18.36 3.52 10.87
C GLN A 310 16.86 3.38 10.63
N GLN A 311 16.43 2.47 9.75
CA GLN A 311 15.02 2.19 9.48
C GLN A 311 14.29 1.66 10.74
N SER A 312 14.94 0.79 11.53
CA SER A 312 14.36 0.32 12.78
C SER A 312 14.23 1.46 13.79
N PHE A 313 15.25 2.30 13.92
CA PHE A 313 15.24 3.45 14.81
C PHE A 313 14.13 4.46 14.43
N GLU A 314 13.95 4.76 13.16
CA GLU A 314 12.89 5.62 12.66
C GLU A 314 11.50 5.05 12.96
N ARG A 315 11.35 3.74 12.81
CA ARG A 315 10.11 3.03 13.18
C ARG A 315 9.84 3.13 14.68
N ASP A 316 10.83 2.84 15.51
CA ASP A 316 10.71 2.90 16.96
C ASP A 316 10.38 4.32 17.44
N MET A 317 10.96 5.34 16.79
CA MET A 317 10.65 6.75 17.05
C MET A 317 9.18 7.09 16.76
N THR A 318 8.68 6.64 15.61
CA THR A 318 7.28 6.85 15.23
C THR A 318 6.34 6.09 16.16
N ASP A 319 6.68 4.86 16.56
CA ASP A 319 5.88 4.04 17.46
C ASP A 319 5.85 4.63 18.88
N ALA A 320 6.98 5.13 19.38
CA ALA A 320 7.03 5.84 20.65
C ALA A 320 6.15 7.10 20.66
N MET A 321 6.11 7.82 19.54
CA MET A 321 5.25 8.99 19.41
C MET A 321 3.77 8.61 19.30
N ILE A 322 3.43 7.56 18.54
CA ILE A 322 2.07 7.00 18.45
C ILE A 322 1.59 6.55 19.83
N ALA A 323 2.41 5.82 20.57
CA ALA A 323 2.07 5.37 21.93
C ALA A 323 1.84 6.55 22.90
N LYS A 324 2.60 7.63 22.73
CA LYS A 324 2.52 8.81 23.61
C LYS A 324 1.28 9.67 23.32
N VAL A 325 0.88 9.80 22.05
CA VAL A 325 -0.30 10.57 21.63
C VAL A 325 -1.55 9.71 21.68
N SER A 326 -1.43 8.43 21.37
CA SER A 326 -2.53 7.45 21.31
C SER A 326 -3.75 7.91 20.49
N PRO A 327 -3.56 8.42 19.26
CA PRO A 327 -4.67 8.89 18.46
C PRO A 327 -5.57 7.74 18.03
N VAL A 328 -6.86 8.06 17.83
CA VAL A 328 -7.81 7.11 17.24
C VAL A 328 -7.92 7.37 15.75
N ALA A 329 -7.72 6.35 14.92
CA ALA A 329 -7.92 6.45 13.48
C ALA A 329 -9.41 6.24 13.14
N PRO A 330 -10.04 7.14 12.37
CA PRO A 330 -11.42 6.97 11.92
C PRO A 330 -11.60 5.70 11.08
N TYR A 331 -12.73 5.03 11.26
CA TYR A 331 -13.01 3.76 10.57
C TYR A 331 -13.01 3.90 9.05
N SER A 332 -13.59 5.00 8.55
CA SER A 332 -13.64 5.27 7.11
C SER A 332 -12.23 5.50 6.52
N MET A 333 -11.31 6.13 7.26
CA MET A 333 -9.93 6.29 6.81
C MET A 333 -9.22 4.93 6.71
N VAL A 334 -9.42 4.06 7.71
CA VAL A 334 -8.84 2.70 7.71
C VAL A 334 -9.40 1.89 6.53
N ASP A 335 -10.70 1.94 6.31
CA ASP A 335 -11.36 1.21 5.23
C ASP A 335 -10.91 1.69 3.85
N ASN A 336 -10.86 3.01 3.63
CA ASN A 336 -10.35 3.60 2.40
C ASN A 336 -8.88 3.24 2.13
N TYR A 337 -8.04 3.24 3.18
CA TYR A 337 -6.64 2.83 3.06
C TYR A 337 -6.53 1.37 2.62
N LEU A 338 -7.29 0.47 3.25
CA LEU A 338 -7.30 -0.95 2.93
C LEU A 338 -7.85 -1.23 1.54
N THR A 339 -8.85 -0.47 1.09
CA THR A 339 -9.39 -0.57 -0.28
C THR A 339 -8.33 -0.22 -1.32
N ASN A 340 -7.63 0.91 -1.13
CA ASN A 340 -6.55 1.31 -2.04
C ASN A 340 -5.39 0.29 -2.03
N LEU A 341 -5.02 -0.22 -0.85
CA LEU A 341 -3.99 -1.24 -0.72
C LEU A 341 -4.37 -2.52 -1.46
N TYR A 342 -5.61 -2.99 -1.32
CA TYR A 342 -6.10 -4.17 -2.02
C TYR A 342 -6.02 -4.00 -3.54
N GLU A 343 -6.48 -2.86 -4.06
CA GLU A 343 -6.39 -2.55 -5.49
C GLU A 343 -4.94 -2.55 -6.01
N ASP A 344 -4.00 -2.03 -5.21
CA ASP A 344 -2.59 -2.01 -5.59
C ASP A 344 -1.96 -3.40 -5.55
N VAL A 345 -2.28 -4.22 -4.53
CA VAL A 345 -1.83 -5.62 -4.44
C VAL A 345 -2.39 -6.44 -5.61
N LYS A 346 -3.67 -6.25 -5.95
CA LYS A 346 -4.32 -6.92 -7.09
C LYS A 346 -3.64 -6.57 -8.42
N LYS A 347 -3.31 -5.30 -8.64
CA LYS A 347 -2.57 -4.86 -9.85
C LYS A 347 -1.19 -5.52 -9.94
N GLN A 348 -0.48 -5.69 -8.82
CA GLN A 348 0.84 -6.30 -8.80
C GLN A 348 0.83 -7.81 -9.04
N ASN A 349 -0.24 -8.49 -8.64
CA ASN A 349 -0.45 -9.91 -8.88
C ASN A 349 -1.16 -10.20 -10.23
N ASN A 350 -0.98 -9.33 -11.23
CA ASN A 350 -1.56 -9.49 -12.58
C ASN A 350 -3.08 -9.67 -12.61
N GLY A 351 -3.80 -9.21 -11.58
CA GLY A 351 -5.25 -9.30 -11.49
C GLY A 351 -5.78 -10.66 -11.00
N GLU A 352 -4.91 -11.52 -10.44
CA GLU A 352 -5.38 -12.73 -9.77
C GLU A 352 -6.38 -12.42 -8.67
N ASP A 353 -7.38 -13.27 -8.53
CA ASP A 353 -8.43 -13.12 -7.52
C ASP A 353 -7.85 -13.44 -6.15
N LEU A 354 -7.60 -12.39 -5.37
CA LEU A 354 -7.11 -12.47 -4.01
C LEU A 354 -8.28 -12.40 -3.05
N ASP A 355 -8.20 -13.16 -1.97
CA ASP A 355 -9.15 -13.07 -0.86
C ASP A 355 -9.05 -11.68 -0.20
N GLU A 356 -10.00 -10.80 -0.53
CA GLU A 356 -10.02 -9.42 -0.04
C GLU A 356 -10.10 -9.36 1.48
N GLU A 357 -10.91 -10.23 2.10
CA GLU A 357 -11.10 -10.24 3.56
C GLU A 357 -9.81 -10.59 4.28
N LYS A 358 -9.10 -11.60 3.80
CA LYS A 358 -7.80 -12.01 4.31
C LYS A 358 -6.73 -10.93 4.14
N VAL A 359 -6.71 -10.24 3.00
CA VAL A 359 -5.81 -9.11 2.76
C VAL A 359 -6.12 -7.98 3.73
N ARG A 360 -7.39 -7.59 3.87
CA ARG A 360 -7.83 -6.55 4.81
C ARG A 360 -7.47 -6.87 6.26
N GLU A 361 -7.70 -8.11 6.69
CA GLU A 361 -7.38 -8.57 8.05
C GLU A 361 -5.87 -8.52 8.32
N THR A 362 -5.08 -9.04 7.39
CA THR A 362 -3.61 -9.09 7.49
C THR A 362 -2.99 -7.69 7.58
N TYR A 363 -3.49 -6.74 6.80
CA TYR A 363 -2.90 -5.40 6.70
C TYR A 363 -3.55 -4.34 7.61
N ARG A 364 -4.67 -4.64 8.27
CA ARG A 364 -5.37 -3.71 9.17
C ARG A 364 -4.47 -3.12 10.26
N PRO A 365 -3.65 -3.89 11.00
CA PRO A 365 -2.79 -3.31 12.04
C PRO A 365 -1.77 -2.31 11.48
N ALA A 366 -1.22 -2.60 10.29
CA ALA A 366 -0.29 -1.71 9.61
C ALA A 366 -1.00 -0.44 9.09
N ALA A 367 -2.22 -0.58 8.58
CA ALA A 367 -3.04 0.54 8.13
C ALA A 367 -3.37 1.49 9.28
N GLU A 368 -3.84 0.96 10.41
CA GLU A 368 -4.14 1.76 11.61
C GLU A 368 -2.89 2.48 12.14
N ARG A 369 -1.75 1.79 12.21
CA ARG A 369 -0.48 2.39 12.61
C ARG A 369 -0.09 3.55 11.68
N ASN A 370 -0.14 3.33 10.38
CA ASN A 370 0.22 4.36 9.40
C ASN A 370 -0.69 5.57 9.46
N LEU A 371 -2.01 5.35 9.65
CA LEU A 371 -2.98 6.43 9.80
C LEU A 371 -2.76 7.22 11.08
N LYS A 372 -2.50 6.55 12.20
CA LYS A 372 -2.15 7.21 13.47
C LYS A 372 -0.91 8.09 13.31
N TRP A 373 0.11 7.58 12.62
CA TRP A 373 1.29 8.38 12.33
C TRP A 373 1.00 9.56 11.41
N TYR A 374 0.19 9.35 10.36
CA TYR A 374 -0.24 10.43 9.46
C TYR A 374 -0.90 11.59 10.22
N LEU A 375 -1.84 11.30 11.10
CA LEU A 375 -2.54 12.31 11.91
C LEU A 375 -1.57 13.09 12.80
N ILE A 376 -0.67 12.38 13.49
CA ILE A 376 0.36 13.00 14.34
C ILE A 376 1.30 13.86 13.49
N ARG A 377 1.80 13.32 12.38
CA ARG A 377 2.70 14.00 11.46
C ARG A 377 2.12 15.31 10.93
N LYS A 378 0.87 15.27 10.48
CA LYS A 378 0.15 16.47 10.01
C LYS A 378 0.11 17.55 11.09
N ARG A 379 -0.27 17.18 12.32
CA ARG A 379 -0.32 18.09 13.45
C ARG A 379 1.04 18.63 13.86
N LEU A 380 2.08 17.78 13.85
CA LEU A 380 3.46 18.21 14.11
C LEU A 380 3.92 19.27 13.10
N ILE A 381 3.70 19.05 11.80
CA ILE A 381 4.06 20.01 10.75
C ILE A 381 3.40 21.39 11.01
N GLU A 382 2.13 21.42 11.41
CA GLU A 382 1.38 22.64 11.70
C GLU A 382 1.95 23.35 12.94
N ASP A 383 2.12 22.64 14.05
CA ASP A 383 2.53 23.19 15.34
C ASP A 383 3.94 23.77 15.32
N ILE A 384 4.87 23.07 14.68
CA ILE A 384 6.29 23.52 14.60
C ILE A 384 6.59 24.27 13.30
N ARG A 385 5.58 24.44 12.42
CA ARG A 385 5.67 25.14 11.15
C ARG A 385 6.82 24.65 10.27
N LEU A 386 7.04 23.34 10.23
CA LEU A 386 8.05 22.71 9.39
C LEU A 386 7.72 22.93 7.91
N LYS A 387 8.76 23.28 7.15
CA LYS A 387 8.66 23.42 5.69
C LYS A 387 9.91 22.88 5.02
N VAL A 388 9.74 22.35 3.84
CA VAL A 388 10.84 22.01 2.93
C VAL A 388 10.86 23.07 1.83
N GLU A 389 11.96 23.81 1.72
CA GLU A 389 12.09 24.85 0.71
C GLU A 389 12.48 24.23 -0.65
N ARG A 390 12.06 24.85 -1.75
CA ARG A 390 12.44 24.40 -3.11
C ARG A 390 13.95 24.28 -3.30
N LYS A 391 14.72 25.18 -2.69
CA LYS A 391 16.20 25.14 -2.72
C LYS A 391 16.78 23.89 -2.06
N GLU A 392 16.13 23.37 -1.02
CA GLU A 392 16.56 22.15 -0.35
C GLU A 392 16.31 20.93 -1.25
N ILE A 393 15.13 20.87 -1.90
CA ILE A 393 14.81 19.83 -2.88
C ILE A 393 15.82 19.84 -4.04
N ASP A 394 16.12 21.02 -4.60
CA ASP A 394 17.07 21.14 -5.69
C ASP A 394 18.48 20.70 -5.26
N ARG A 395 18.90 21.05 -4.02
CA ARG A 395 20.17 20.61 -3.46
C ARG A 395 20.24 19.09 -3.29
N GLU A 396 19.15 18.49 -2.84
CA GLU A 396 19.12 17.03 -2.68
C GLU A 396 19.16 16.30 -4.02
N ILE A 397 18.48 16.82 -5.05
CA ILE A 397 18.62 16.30 -6.42
C ILE A 397 20.07 16.40 -6.92
N GLU A 398 20.77 17.53 -6.67
CA GLU A 398 22.19 17.66 -7.00
C GLU A 398 23.07 16.67 -6.21
N ASN A 399 22.75 16.39 -4.95
CA ASN A 399 23.46 15.38 -4.15
C ASN A 399 23.28 13.98 -4.74
N LEU A 400 22.06 13.64 -5.19
CA LEU A 400 21.78 12.35 -5.86
C LEU A 400 22.58 12.23 -7.16
N VAL A 401 22.64 13.29 -7.97
CA VAL A 401 23.46 13.35 -9.19
C VAL A 401 24.94 13.13 -8.88
N LYS A 402 25.47 13.78 -7.83
CA LYS A 402 26.87 13.62 -7.43
C LYS A 402 27.19 12.19 -6.96
N ARG A 403 26.25 11.52 -6.31
CA ARG A 403 26.43 10.11 -5.86
C ARG A 403 26.40 9.11 -7.01
N THR A 404 25.70 9.44 -8.11
CA THR A 404 25.53 8.54 -9.26
C THR A 404 25.68 9.32 -10.58
N PRO A 405 26.91 9.77 -10.92
CA PRO A 405 27.15 10.63 -12.10
C PRO A 405 26.73 9.97 -13.41
N ALA A 406 26.87 8.64 -13.51
CA ALA A 406 26.50 7.88 -14.70
C ALA A 406 25.00 8.00 -15.05
N SER A 407 24.13 8.25 -14.07
CA SER A 407 22.67 8.35 -14.22
C SER A 407 22.16 9.81 -14.13
N GLU A 408 23.01 10.81 -14.29
CA GLU A 408 22.60 12.23 -14.14
C GLU A 408 21.39 12.59 -14.99
N LYS A 409 21.40 12.24 -16.30
CA LYS A 409 20.30 12.57 -17.22
C LYS A 409 18.97 11.94 -16.78
N GLU A 410 19.02 10.72 -16.29
CA GLU A 410 17.85 9.96 -15.84
C GLU A 410 17.29 10.55 -14.54
N ILE A 411 18.16 10.86 -13.56
CA ILE A 411 17.78 11.50 -12.29
C ILE A 411 17.10 12.84 -12.57
N ARG A 412 17.72 13.70 -13.39
CA ARG A 412 17.12 14.99 -13.72
C ARG A 412 15.80 14.86 -14.47
N LYS A 413 15.67 13.87 -15.38
CA LYS A 413 14.42 13.57 -16.10
C LYS A 413 13.34 13.06 -15.14
N PHE A 414 13.69 12.21 -14.19
CA PHE A 414 12.77 11.67 -13.18
C PHE A 414 12.17 12.76 -12.32
N TYR A 415 13.01 13.66 -11.77
CA TYR A 415 12.56 14.77 -10.92
C TYR A 415 12.02 16.00 -11.67
N ARG A 416 11.92 15.97 -13.01
CA ARG A 416 11.12 16.94 -13.77
C ARG A 416 9.62 16.77 -13.57
N LYS A 417 9.17 15.56 -13.23
CA LYS A 417 7.75 15.29 -12.95
C LYS A 417 7.38 15.87 -11.59
N PRO A 418 6.30 16.68 -11.50
CA PRO A 418 5.86 17.29 -10.23
C PRO A 418 5.58 16.25 -9.13
N SER A 419 4.98 15.11 -9.47
CA SER A 419 4.70 14.01 -8.54
C SER A 419 5.98 13.48 -7.89
N ASN A 420 7.05 13.25 -8.67
CA ASN A 420 8.31 12.76 -8.12
C ASN A 420 9.00 13.78 -7.21
N ARG A 421 8.88 15.07 -7.54
CA ARG A 421 9.37 16.15 -6.66
C ARG A 421 8.57 16.23 -5.37
N LYS A 422 7.25 16.09 -5.47
CA LYS A 422 6.38 16.07 -4.27
C LYS A 422 6.75 14.91 -3.35
N ARG A 423 6.97 13.73 -3.91
CA ARG A 423 7.43 12.56 -3.15
C ARG A 423 8.78 12.83 -2.44
N LEU A 424 9.75 13.43 -3.13
CA LEU A 424 11.02 13.81 -2.51
C LEU A 424 10.82 14.84 -1.39
N GLU A 425 9.93 15.83 -1.60
CA GLU A 425 9.56 16.80 -0.56
C GLU A 425 8.98 16.13 0.68
N ASP A 426 8.09 15.13 0.48
CA ASP A 426 7.47 14.38 1.57
C ASP A 426 8.48 13.51 2.32
N ASP A 427 9.43 12.88 1.62
CA ASP A 427 10.53 12.11 2.21
C ASP A 427 11.46 13.04 3.04
N MET A 428 11.78 14.22 2.51
CA MET A 428 12.57 15.22 3.23
C MET A 428 11.83 15.79 4.43
N MET A 429 10.51 15.96 4.34
CA MET A 429 9.67 16.39 5.46
C MET A 429 9.68 15.34 6.56
N GLU A 430 9.52 14.06 6.21
CA GLU A 430 9.59 12.95 7.16
C GLU A 430 10.93 12.95 7.90
N LYS A 431 12.01 13.09 7.17
CA LYS A 431 13.35 13.18 7.77
C LYS A 431 13.47 14.35 8.76
N LYS A 432 12.99 15.54 8.40
CA LYS A 432 13.00 16.70 9.30
C LYS A 432 12.17 16.48 10.57
N ILE A 433 11.03 15.78 10.46
CA ILE A 433 10.21 15.43 11.62
C ILE A 433 10.96 14.49 12.56
N LEU A 434 11.60 13.45 12.00
CA LEU A 434 12.37 12.48 12.79
C LEU A 434 13.58 13.14 13.47
N GLU A 435 14.32 14.01 12.76
CA GLU A 435 15.40 14.82 13.33
C GLU A 435 14.91 15.73 14.47
N TYR A 436 13.71 16.30 14.33
CA TYR A 436 13.10 17.08 15.41
C TYR A 436 12.76 16.19 16.62
N LEU A 437 12.15 15.03 16.41
CA LEU A 437 11.77 14.10 17.49
C LEU A 437 13.00 13.50 18.20
N GLU A 438 14.10 13.27 17.48
CA GLU A 438 15.35 12.75 18.05
C GLU A 438 15.90 13.62 19.19
N GLN A 439 15.63 14.94 19.17
CA GLN A 439 16.03 15.85 20.26
C GLN A 439 15.35 15.53 21.62
N PHE A 440 14.23 14.82 21.58
CA PHE A 440 13.46 14.40 22.73
C PHE A 440 13.61 12.91 23.05
N ALA A 441 14.41 12.21 22.27
CA ALA A 441 14.62 10.78 22.43
C ALA A 441 15.49 10.45 23.65
N ASN A 442 15.12 9.38 24.33
CA ASN A 442 15.96 8.65 25.27
C ASN A 442 16.44 7.38 24.55
N VAL A 443 17.57 7.51 23.87
CA VAL A 443 18.06 6.44 23.00
C VAL A 443 18.80 5.40 23.82
N LYS A 444 18.30 4.15 23.80
CA LYS A 444 18.99 2.98 24.34
C LYS A 444 19.63 2.22 23.18
N GLN A 445 20.96 2.15 23.14
CA GLN A 445 21.65 1.31 22.16
C GLN A 445 21.57 -0.16 22.59
N VAL A 446 21.23 -1.02 21.63
CA VAL A 446 21.19 -2.47 21.80
C VAL A 446 22.06 -3.09 20.71
N ASP A 447 23.12 -3.76 21.13
CA ASP A 447 24.00 -4.48 20.22
C ASP A 447 23.41 -5.87 19.93
N VAL A 448 23.25 -6.17 18.65
CA VAL A 448 22.67 -7.45 18.16
C VAL A 448 23.67 -8.11 17.23
N HIS A 449 24.16 -9.27 17.64
CA HIS A 449 25.02 -10.07 16.78
C HIS A 449 24.20 -10.77 15.69
N THR A 450 24.64 -10.70 14.46
CA THR A 450 23.91 -11.28 13.31
C THR A 450 23.72 -12.79 13.41
N LYS A 451 24.65 -13.48 14.08
CA LYS A 451 24.53 -14.92 14.39
C LYS A 451 23.27 -15.26 15.19
N ASP A 452 22.84 -14.37 16.10
CA ASP A 452 21.72 -14.62 17.01
C ASP A 452 20.36 -14.52 16.29
N ILE A 453 20.29 -13.74 15.20
CA ILE A 453 19.05 -13.55 14.40
C ILE A 453 18.96 -14.47 13.17
N ARG A 454 20.06 -15.17 12.80
CA ARG A 454 20.05 -16.12 11.68
C ARG A 454 19.21 -17.37 11.94
N GLY A 455 19.10 -17.79 13.21
CA GLY A 455 18.29 -18.93 13.61
C GLY A 455 16.78 -18.72 13.54
N GLU A 456 16.33 -17.47 13.67
CA GLU A 456 14.89 -17.13 13.68
C GLU A 456 14.24 -17.05 12.30
N THR A 457 15.02 -17.00 11.22
CA THR A 457 14.50 -16.88 9.83
C THR A 457 14.20 -18.21 9.16
N HIS A 458 14.38 -19.34 9.81
CA HIS A 458 14.13 -20.68 9.25
C HIS A 458 12.83 -21.35 9.75
N GLU A 459 12.01 -20.65 10.59
CA GLU A 459 10.77 -21.20 11.14
C GLU A 459 9.46 -20.53 10.61
N HIS A 460 9.51 -19.87 9.46
CA HIS A 460 8.25 -19.33 8.86
C HIS A 460 8.16 -19.61 7.36
#